data_3d14aa58bf80170b0cbffc9ed9cfe6a7
#
_entry.id   3d14aa58bf80170b0cbffc9ed9cfe6a7
#
_cell.length_a   1.000
_cell.length_b   1.000
_cell.length_c   1.000
_cell.angle_alpha   90.00
_cell.angle_beta   90.00
_cell.angle_gamma   90.00
#
_symmetry.space_group_name_H-M   'P 1'
#
loop_
_entity.id
_entity.type
_entity.pdbx_description
1 polymer ?
#
loop_
_entity_poly.entity_id
_entity_poly.type
_entity_poly.pdbx_seq_one_letter_code
_entity_poly.pdbx_strand_id
1 'polypeptide(L)'
;MEKEFDENITTQIFKVNALVKKSEGTGFVNYYIDDLDEATGTYTYTKCNGGDFAWLDSYLNADGEYLCTLLVTLCNAKATATGCNWRLIPIVILSDYTFDTALSAQFVLEYFALPQFVDTYYANPAIELITSHSSALLGFENVTISYESSDTSVISIEEVDGKLIFNANKLGEADITITVTYNGESVSETIKVIRDGEPTFDSLTVKEAIDSKVGDTITVEGIVGPGIPNQKTAFYLIDETGVIAVRLTTADELAKVAQGNRIVITGKREQYKSSDTYPGQTSIVDVELVHNYYGEHEYSTATFQESTLAELAAVSVSENKTTQVFIIEASITISGYTAVISNGSASITLYTGSASQYQWLVDAAAGKTLKMEVALCNWNAKNPYKACVLAVYLEDGTKVINQNNFQQ
;
A
#
# COMPACT_ATOMS: atom_id res chain seq x y z
N MET A 1 -15.05 2.54 -27.77
CA MET A 1 -15.17 3.19 -26.45
C MET A 1 -14.04 4.19 -26.31
N GLU A 2 -14.34 5.49 -26.48
CA GLU A 2 -13.36 6.57 -26.32
C GLU A 2 -13.49 7.13 -24.90
N LYS A 3 -12.43 6.99 -24.10
CA LYS A 3 -12.33 7.54 -22.75
C LYS A 3 -11.04 8.33 -22.59
N GLU A 4 -11.12 9.45 -21.92
CA GLU A 4 -9.97 10.32 -21.71
C GLU A 4 -9.04 9.75 -20.63
N PHE A 5 -7.76 10.10 -20.70
CA PHE A 5 -6.72 9.53 -19.83
C PHE A 5 -6.85 9.92 -18.36
N ASP A 6 -7.34 11.10 -18.07
CA ASP A 6 -7.52 11.66 -16.73
C ASP A 6 -8.79 11.17 -16.02
N GLU A 7 -9.68 10.46 -16.75
CA GLU A 7 -10.82 9.81 -16.14
C GLU A 7 -10.38 8.58 -15.32
N ASN A 8 -10.71 8.54 -14.06
CA ASN A 8 -10.49 7.35 -13.23
C ASN A 8 -11.61 6.33 -13.46
N ILE A 9 -11.50 5.55 -14.51
CA ILE A 9 -12.49 4.56 -14.94
C ILE A 9 -12.02 3.11 -14.80
N THR A 10 -10.82 2.89 -14.25
CA THR A 10 -10.26 1.54 -14.08
C THR A 10 -11.00 0.70 -13.07
N THR A 11 -11.79 1.32 -12.21
CA THR A 11 -12.68 0.67 -11.23
C THR A 11 -14.09 0.45 -11.74
N GLN A 12 -14.41 0.89 -12.97
CA GLN A 12 -15.73 0.74 -13.56
C GLN A 12 -15.82 -0.54 -14.39
N ILE A 13 -17.00 -1.14 -14.40
CA ILE A 13 -17.35 -2.25 -15.27
C ILE A 13 -18.28 -1.75 -16.36
N PHE A 14 -17.97 -2.11 -17.58
CA PHE A 14 -18.74 -1.74 -18.76
C PHE A 14 -19.35 -2.99 -19.38
N LYS A 15 -20.57 -2.85 -19.83
CA LYS A 15 -21.23 -3.84 -20.64
C LYS A 15 -21.07 -3.46 -22.10
N VAL A 16 -20.52 -4.36 -22.89
CA VAL A 16 -20.24 -4.12 -24.30
C VAL A 16 -20.78 -5.26 -25.16
N ASN A 17 -21.31 -4.93 -26.33
CA ASN A 17 -21.56 -5.87 -27.39
C ASN A 17 -20.29 -5.90 -28.24
N ALA A 18 -19.70 -7.05 -28.39
CA ALA A 18 -18.42 -7.14 -29.05
C ALA A 18 -18.18 -8.45 -29.77
N LEU A 19 -17.30 -8.41 -30.74
CA LEU A 19 -16.73 -9.59 -31.36
C LEU A 19 -15.40 -9.90 -30.68
N VAL A 20 -15.36 -11.00 -29.92
CA VAL A 20 -14.12 -11.53 -29.35
C VAL A 20 -13.40 -12.33 -30.42
N LYS A 21 -12.11 -12.07 -30.61
CA LYS A 21 -11.24 -12.77 -31.57
C LYS A 21 -9.96 -13.24 -30.90
N LYS A 22 -9.52 -14.44 -31.24
CA LYS A 22 -8.21 -14.97 -30.87
C LYS A 22 -7.24 -14.81 -32.03
N SER A 23 -6.02 -14.36 -31.73
CA SER A 23 -4.92 -14.32 -32.68
C SER A 23 -3.71 -15.01 -32.07
N GLU A 24 -3.21 -16.01 -32.77
CA GLU A 24 -2.02 -16.77 -32.38
C GLU A 24 -0.86 -16.46 -33.33
N GLY A 25 0.33 -16.32 -32.77
CA GLY A 25 1.57 -16.15 -33.49
C GLY A 25 2.72 -16.90 -32.80
N THR A 26 3.89 -16.87 -33.38
CA THR A 26 5.05 -17.55 -32.82
C THR A 26 5.40 -16.96 -31.45
N GLY A 27 5.04 -17.70 -30.38
CA GLY A 27 5.37 -17.33 -28.99
C GLY A 27 4.37 -16.37 -28.33
N PHE A 28 3.20 -16.12 -28.93
CA PHE A 28 2.17 -15.31 -28.29
C PHE A 28 0.74 -15.75 -28.68
N VAL A 29 -0.18 -15.52 -27.74
CA VAL A 29 -1.62 -15.58 -27.93
C VAL A 29 -2.20 -14.24 -27.50
N ASN A 30 -3.09 -13.67 -28.30
CA ASN A 30 -3.81 -12.45 -27.94
C ASN A 30 -5.29 -12.62 -28.19
N TYR A 31 -6.09 -12.00 -27.32
CA TYR A 31 -7.52 -11.86 -27.53
C TYR A 31 -7.80 -10.40 -27.86
N TYR A 32 -8.68 -10.19 -28.81
CA TYR A 32 -9.14 -8.87 -29.23
C TYR A 32 -10.64 -8.79 -28.93
N ILE A 33 -11.06 -7.65 -28.43
CA ILE A 33 -12.46 -7.33 -28.21
C ILE A 33 -12.76 -6.16 -29.12
N ASP A 34 -13.49 -6.44 -30.20
CA ASP A 34 -13.92 -5.44 -31.15
C ASP A 34 -15.30 -4.94 -30.74
N ASP A 35 -15.35 -3.72 -30.19
CA ASP A 35 -16.62 -3.06 -29.85
C ASP A 35 -17.43 -2.82 -31.14
N LEU A 36 -18.67 -3.31 -31.14
CA LEU A 36 -19.60 -3.06 -32.23
C LEU A 36 -20.21 -1.67 -32.06
N ASP A 37 -19.67 -0.70 -32.74
CA ASP A 37 -20.35 0.58 -32.88
C ASP A 37 -21.54 0.43 -33.87
N GLU A 38 -22.72 0.20 -33.33
CA GLU A 38 -23.95 0.05 -34.10
C GLU A 38 -24.28 1.30 -34.94
N ALA A 39 -23.78 2.47 -34.56
CA ALA A 39 -24.04 3.73 -35.26
C ALA A 39 -23.19 3.87 -36.53
N THR A 40 -21.99 3.35 -36.53
CA THR A 40 -21.03 3.51 -37.64
C THR A 40 -20.67 2.19 -38.35
N GLY A 41 -20.97 1.07 -37.74
CA GLY A 41 -20.58 -0.27 -38.26
C GLY A 41 -19.05 -0.48 -38.23
N THR A 42 -18.32 0.34 -37.50
CA THR A 42 -16.88 0.21 -37.34
C THR A 42 -16.53 -0.51 -36.04
N TYR A 43 -15.47 -1.31 -36.10
CA TYR A 43 -14.94 -2.06 -34.96
C TYR A 43 -13.75 -1.31 -34.40
N THR A 44 -13.76 -1.06 -33.11
CA THR A 44 -12.60 -0.49 -32.40
C THR A 44 -11.79 -1.61 -31.74
N TYR A 45 -10.54 -1.73 -32.14
CA TYR A 45 -9.65 -2.77 -31.63
C TYR A 45 -9.12 -2.46 -30.24
N THR A 46 -9.39 -3.37 -29.31
CA THR A 46 -8.75 -3.33 -28.00
C THR A 46 -8.08 -4.68 -27.72
N LYS A 47 -6.77 -4.63 -27.49
CA LYS A 47 -5.95 -5.82 -27.28
C LYS A 47 -5.95 -6.24 -25.83
N CYS A 48 -6.37 -7.47 -25.51
CA CYS A 48 -6.16 -8.13 -24.25
C CYS A 48 -4.89 -8.97 -24.29
N ASN A 49 -4.06 -8.91 -23.25
CA ASN A 49 -2.87 -9.76 -23.19
C ASN A 49 -3.25 -11.22 -22.92
N GLY A 50 -2.65 -12.10 -23.69
CA GLY A 50 -2.85 -13.54 -23.85
C GLY A 50 -3.01 -14.43 -22.64
N GLY A 51 -2.32 -15.25 -22.17
CA GLY A 51 -2.30 -16.34 -21.17
C GLY A 51 -3.45 -16.41 -20.14
N ASP A 52 -3.77 -15.29 -19.51
CA ASP A 52 -4.77 -15.22 -18.43
C ASP A 52 -6.23 -15.26 -18.92
N PHE A 53 -6.45 -15.16 -20.24
CA PHE A 53 -7.77 -15.15 -20.86
C PHE A 53 -8.07 -16.42 -21.68
N ALA A 54 -7.33 -17.49 -21.46
CA ALA A 54 -7.54 -18.78 -22.13
C ALA A 54 -8.94 -19.38 -21.90
N TRP A 55 -9.63 -18.94 -20.85
CA TRP A 55 -11.02 -19.32 -20.61
C TRP A 55 -11.99 -18.87 -21.73
N LEU A 56 -11.64 -17.84 -22.49
CA LEU A 56 -12.41 -17.41 -23.66
C LEU A 56 -12.44 -18.47 -24.78
N ASP A 57 -11.43 -19.35 -24.85
CA ASP A 57 -11.35 -20.41 -25.89
C ASP A 57 -12.56 -21.33 -25.91
N SER A 58 -13.21 -21.53 -24.76
CA SER A 58 -14.40 -22.39 -24.67
C SER A 58 -15.63 -21.81 -25.38
N TYR A 59 -15.60 -20.53 -25.71
CA TYR A 59 -16.70 -19.84 -26.39
C TYR A 59 -16.42 -19.60 -27.88
N LEU A 60 -15.16 -19.62 -28.31
CA LEU A 60 -14.80 -19.31 -29.70
C LEU A 60 -15.28 -20.41 -30.68
N ASN A 61 -15.74 -19.98 -31.84
CA ASN A 61 -16.05 -20.86 -32.93
C ASN A 61 -14.79 -21.40 -33.64
N ALA A 62 -14.95 -22.14 -34.72
CA ALA A 62 -13.85 -22.73 -35.48
C ALA A 62 -12.92 -21.69 -36.12
N ASP A 63 -13.40 -20.47 -36.33
CA ASP A 63 -12.62 -19.35 -36.88
C ASP A 63 -11.90 -18.55 -35.79
N GLY A 64 -12.03 -18.93 -34.51
CA GLY A 64 -11.48 -18.23 -33.37
C GLY A 64 -12.23 -16.95 -33.04
N GLU A 65 -13.52 -16.90 -33.36
CA GLU A 65 -14.37 -15.71 -33.16
C GLU A 65 -15.61 -16.04 -32.34
N TYR A 66 -16.11 -15.08 -31.59
CA TYR A 66 -17.38 -15.20 -30.87
C TYR A 66 -18.04 -13.84 -30.69
N LEU A 67 -19.23 -13.70 -31.19
CA LEU A 67 -20.04 -12.49 -31.06
C LEU A 67 -20.87 -12.59 -29.78
N CYS A 68 -20.68 -11.70 -28.85
CA CYS A 68 -21.30 -11.78 -27.54
C CYS A 68 -21.52 -10.42 -26.90
N THR A 69 -22.30 -10.45 -25.83
CA THR A 69 -22.32 -9.40 -24.85
C THR A 69 -21.45 -9.81 -23.66
N LEU A 70 -20.53 -8.96 -23.26
CA LEU A 70 -19.65 -9.26 -22.16
C LEU A 70 -19.47 -8.04 -21.24
N LEU A 71 -19.08 -8.34 -20.01
CA LEU A 71 -18.62 -7.33 -19.07
C LEU A 71 -17.11 -7.19 -19.18
N VAL A 72 -16.66 -5.94 -19.19
CA VAL A 72 -15.25 -5.59 -19.26
C VAL A 72 -14.93 -4.50 -18.26
N THR A 73 -13.69 -4.47 -17.79
CA THR A 73 -13.13 -3.30 -17.14
C THR A 73 -11.98 -2.74 -17.98
N LEU A 74 -11.60 -1.50 -17.71
CA LEU A 74 -10.51 -0.85 -18.40
C LEU A 74 -9.24 -0.92 -17.56
N CYS A 75 -8.13 -1.19 -18.23
CA CYS A 75 -6.80 -1.12 -17.66
C CYS A 75 -5.95 -0.12 -18.44
N ASN A 76 -5.29 0.76 -17.74
CA ASN A 76 -4.32 1.67 -18.34
C ASN A 76 -3.01 0.90 -18.59
N ALA A 77 -2.80 0.49 -19.82
CA ALA A 77 -1.62 -0.29 -20.18
C ALA A 77 -0.36 0.56 -20.36
N LYS A 78 -0.49 1.78 -20.87
CA LYS A 78 0.64 2.68 -21.13
C LYS A 78 0.17 4.09 -21.44
N ALA A 79 0.68 5.08 -20.70
CA ALA A 79 0.56 6.48 -21.06
C ALA A 79 1.38 6.76 -22.33
N THR A 80 0.85 7.59 -23.21
CA THR A 80 1.52 8.09 -24.43
C THR A 80 1.59 9.62 -24.35
N ALA A 81 2.39 10.23 -25.21
CA ALA A 81 2.52 11.69 -25.25
C ALA A 81 1.21 12.44 -25.60
N THR A 82 0.25 11.76 -26.18
CA THR A 82 -1.02 12.31 -26.68
C THR A 82 -2.26 11.67 -26.07
N GLY A 83 -2.10 10.82 -25.04
CA GLY A 83 -3.21 10.13 -24.42
C GLY A 83 -2.81 8.83 -23.72
N CYS A 84 -3.72 7.87 -23.67
CA CYS A 84 -3.53 6.56 -23.07
C CYS A 84 -4.05 5.45 -23.96
N ASN A 85 -3.29 4.36 -24.02
CA ASN A 85 -3.78 3.12 -24.60
C ASN A 85 -4.51 2.31 -23.54
N TRP A 86 -5.80 2.45 -23.48
CA TRP A 86 -6.65 1.60 -22.66
C TRP A 86 -6.67 0.17 -23.21
N ARG A 87 -6.71 -0.78 -22.29
CA ARG A 87 -6.97 -2.19 -22.60
C ARG A 87 -8.24 -2.63 -21.90
N LEU A 88 -9.03 -3.41 -22.60
CA LEU A 88 -10.18 -4.10 -22.03
C LEU A 88 -9.71 -5.37 -21.33
N ILE A 89 -10.26 -5.62 -20.16
CA ILE A 89 -10.10 -6.87 -19.43
C ILE A 89 -11.48 -7.51 -19.40
N PRO A 90 -11.70 -8.63 -20.12
CA PRO A 90 -12.97 -9.33 -20.08
C PRO A 90 -13.17 -9.98 -18.71
N ILE A 91 -14.34 -9.78 -18.13
CA ILE A 91 -14.71 -10.33 -16.81
C ILE A 91 -15.56 -11.59 -17.02
N VAL A 92 -16.62 -11.47 -17.79
CA VAL A 92 -17.56 -12.57 -18.05
C VAL A 92 -18.33 -12.34 -19.35
N ILE A 93 -18.62 -13.41 -20.05
CA ILE A 93 -19.55 -13.41 -21.19
C ILE A 93 -20.96 -13.61 -20.64
N LEU A 94 -21.86 -12.68 -20.97
CA LEU A 94 -23.23 -12.69 -20.46
C LEU A 94 -24.15 -13.56 -21.31
N SER A 95 -24.02 -13.54 -22.62
CA SER A 95 -24.83 -14.38 -23.56
C SER A 95 -24.38 -14.24 -24.99
N ASP A 96 -24.90 -15.16 -25.83
CA ASP A 96 -25.05 -14.97 -27.25
C ASP A 96 -26.03 -13.81 -27.51
N TYR A 97 -25.56 -12.67 -27.88
CA TYR A 97 -26.25 -11.52 -28.49
C TYR A 97 -27.73 -11.23 -28.15
N THR A 98 -28.39 -11.95 -27.28
CA THR A 98 -29.78 -11.68 -26.87
C THR A 98 -29.86 -11.21 -25.41
N PHE A 99 -30.17 -9.97 -25.25
CA PHE A 99 -29.95 -9.14 -24.07
C PHE A 99 -30.87 -9.37 -22.87
N ASP A 100 -31.94 -10.12 -23.02
CA ASP A 100 -33.04 -10.02 -22.06
C ASP A 100 -33.13 -11.11 -20.99
N THR A 101 -32.24 -12.10 -20.96
CA THR A 101 -32.44 -13.25 -20.07
C THR A 101 -31.28 -13.58 -19.12
N ALA A 102 -30.12 -12.98 -19.27
CA ALA A 102 -28.93 -13.40 -18.50
C ALA A 102 -28.70 -12.65 -17.19
N LEU A 103 -29.30 -11.50 -17.02
CA LEU A 103 -29.19 -10.73 -15.79
C LEU A 103 -30.34 -11.08 -14.85
N SER A 104 -30.04 -11.88 -13.84
CA SER A 104 -30.94 -12.13 -12.70
C SER A 104 -30.37 -11.46 -11.45
N ALA A 105 -31.21 -11.24 -10.45
CA ALA A 105 -30.75 -10.79 -9.16
C ALA A 105 -29.68 -11.74 -8.57
N GLN A 106 -29.84 -13.05 -8.81
CA GLN A 106 -28.88 -14.08 -8.42
C GLN A 106 -27.51 -13.90 -9.06
N PHE A 107 -27.48 -13.61 -10.38
CA PHE A 107 -26.23 -13.35 -11.09
C PHE A 107 -25.51 -12.11 -10.52
N VAL A 108 -26.26 -11.02 -10.28
CA VAL A 108 -25.67 -9.81 -9.68
C VAL A 108 -25.13 -10.09 -8.28
N LEU A 109 -25.85 -10.89 -7.49
CA LEU A 109 -25.40 -11.30 -6.17
C LEU A 109 -24.07 -12.06 -6.23
N GLU A 110 -23.98 -13.09 -7.03
CA GLU A 110 -22.82 -13.97 -7.13
C GLU A 110 -21.56 -13.28 -7.67
N TYR A 111 -21.72 -12.44 -8.67
CA TYR A 111 -20.56 -11.86 -9.38
C TYR A 111 -20.19 -10.45 -8.96
N PHE A 112 -21.11 -9.71 -8.32
CA PHE A 112 -20.88 -8.31 -8.02
C PHE A 112 -21.12 -7.91 -6.57
N ALA A 113 -22.02 -8.57 -5.89
CA ALA A 113 -22.43 -8.17 -4.56
C ALA A 113 -21.72 -8.94 -3.45
N LEU A 114 -21.32 -10.19 -3.73
CA LEU A 114 -20.55 -10.97 -2.77
C LEU A 114 -19.11 -10.44 -2.74
N PRO A 115 -18.72 -9.77 -1.67
CA PRO A 115 -17.35 -9.37 -1.52
C PRO A 115 -16.49 -10.62 -1.34
N GLN A 116 -15.29 -10.63 -1.92
CA GLN A 116 -14.28 -11.62 -1.60
C GLN A 116 -13.70 -11.28 -0.22
N PHE A 117 -14.46 -11.52 0.84
CA PHE A 117 -13.97 -11.39 2.19
C PHE A 117 -12.99 -12.51 2.50
N VAL A 118 -11.90 -12.16 3.10
CA VAL A 118 -11.12 -13.11 3.88
C VAL A 118 -11.94 -13.39 5.16
N ASP A 119 -12.13 -14.64 5.51
CA ASP A 119 -12.97 -15.06 6.66
C ASP A 119 -12.55 -14.44 8.00
N THR A 120 -11.37 -13.82 8.06
CA THR A 120 -10.78 -13.32 9.29
C THR A 120 -10.09 -11.98 9.05
N TYR A 121 -10.46 -10.97 9.86
CA TYR A 121 -9.86 -9.64 9.81
C TYR A 121 -8.98 -9.42 11.02
N TYR A 122 -7.71 -9.13 10.78
CA TYR A 122 -6.77 -8.76 11.81
C TYR A 122 -6.61 -7.24 11.86
N ALA A 123 -6.84 -6.66 13.02
CA ALA A 123 -6.37 -5.36 13.49
C ALA A 123 -6.76 -4.08 12.76
N ASN A 124 -7.05 -4.04 11.50
CA ASN A 124 -7.42 -2.77 10.90
C ASN A 124 -8.92 -2.54 10.98
N PRO A 125 -9.39 -1.45 11.64
CA PRO A 125 -10.80 -1.22 11.90
C PRO A 125 -11.60 -0.86 10.65
N ALA A 126 -10.99 -0.40 9.58
CA ALA A 126 -11.71 -0.04 8.38
C ALA A 126 -11.20 -0.83 7.19
N ILE A 127 -12.02 -1.75 6.69
CA ILE A 127 -11.80 -2.35 5.38
C ILE A 127 -12.65 -1.56 4.41
N GLU A 128 -11.98 -0.75 3.65
CA GLU A 128 -12.57 -0.20 2.44
C GLU A 128 -12.78 -1.37 1.48
N LEU A 129 -13.96 -1.97 1.54
CA LEU A 129 -14.41 -2.70 0.38
C LEU A 129 -14.64 -1.66 -0.69
N ILE A 130 -13.79 -1.71 -1.71
CA ILE A 130 -14.03 -0.97 -2.94
C ILE A 130 -15.30 -1.55 -3.54
N THR A 131 -16.40 -1.21 -2.93
CA THR A 131 -17.69 -1.40 -3.56
C THR A 131 -17.91 -0.26 -4.53
N SER A 132 -17.06 -0.21 -5.54
CA SER A 132 -17.45 0.33 -6.81
C SER A 132 -18.67 -0.43 -7.38
N HIS A 133 -19.36 -1.20 -6.53
CA HIS A 133 -20.53 -1.95 -6.99
C HIS A 133 -21.62 -1.04 -7.52
N SER A 134 -21.85 0.11 -6.94
CA SER A 134 -22.77 1.09 -7.52
C SER A 134 -22.25 1.68 -8.83
N SER A 135 -20.96 1.93 -8.95
CA SER A 135 -20.35 2.42 -10.18
C SER A 135 -19.97 1.28 -11.15
N ALA A 136 -19.65 0.09 -10.64
CA ALA A 136 -19.40 -1.09 -11.44
C ALA A 136 -20.63 -1.58 -12.18
N LEU A 137 -21.81 -1.31 -11.64
CA LEU A 137 -23.09 -1.61 -12.28
C LEU A 137 -23.57 -0.48 -13.21
N LEU A 138 -22.69 0.42 -13.60
CA LEU A 138 -23.00 1.38 -14.67
C LEU A 138 -23.41 0.64 -15.94
N GLY A 139 -24.67 0.82 -16.33
CA GLY A 139 -25.29 0.11 -17.45
C GLY A 139 -26.31 -0.94 -17.02
N PHE A 140 -26.47 -1.23 -15.73
CA PHE A 140 -27.59 -2.00 -15.23
C PHE A 140 -28.62 -1.04 -14.63
N GLU A 141 -29.70 -0.83 -15.32
CA GLU A 141 -30.85 -0.09 -14.78
C GLU A 141 -31.60 -0.97 -13.76
N ASN A 142 -32.16 -0.34 -12.73
CA ASN A 142 -33.00 -1.00 -11.72
C ASN A 142 -32.29 -2.07 -10.85
N VAL A 143 -31.01 -1.91 -10.57
CA VAL A 143 -30.30 -2.73 -9.58
C VAL A 143 -30.13 -1.95 -8.30
N THR A 144 -30.47 -2.56 -7.17
CA THR A 144 -30.12 -2.08 -5.82
C THR A 144 -29.44 -3.19 -5.05
N ILE A 145 -28.39 -2.81 -4.33
CA ILE A 145 -27.65 -3.73 -3.44
C ILE A 145 -27.64 -3.11 -2.05
N SER A 146 -28.02 -3.89 -1.05
CA SER A 146 -27.95 -3.49 0.35
C SER A 146 -27.19 -4.51 1.17
N TYR A 147 -26.53 -4.02 2.22
CA TYR A 147 -25.76 -4.82 3.16
C TYR A 147 -26.25 -4.52 4.58
N GLU A 148 -26.55 -5.58 5.33
CA GLU A 148 -27.01 -5.47 6.71
C GLU A 148 -26.16 -6.34 7.62
N SER A 149 -25.69 -5.78 8.73
CA SER A 149 -24.94 -6.51 9.74
C SER A 149 -25.88 -6.95 10.86
N SER A 150 -25.78 -8.21 11.28
CA SER A 150 -26.52 -8.75 12.43
C SER A 150 -26.05 -8.15 13.77
N ASP A 151 -24.81 -7.67 13.85
CA ASP A 151 -24.24 -6.97 15.01
C ASP A 151 -23.34 -5.82 14.58
N THR A 152 -23.92 -4.62 14.53
CA THR A 152 -23.19 -3.40 14.17
C THR A 152 -22.13 -3.00 15.21
N SER A 153 -22.17 -3.58 16.41
CA SER A 153 -21.12 -3.36 17.40
C SER A 153 -19.85 -4.18 17.11
N VAL A 154 -19.96 -5.25 16.31
CA VAL A 154 -18.85 -6.06 15.82
C VAL A 154 -18.41 -5.54 14.44
N ILE A 155 -19.34 -5.53 13.48
CA ILE A 155 -19.11 -5.02 12.13
C ILE A 155 -20.19 -4.00 11.82
N SER A 156 -19.83 -2.73 11.66
CA SER A 156 -20.73 -1.71 11.11
C SER A 156 -20.42 -1.46 9.64
N ILE A 157 -21.46 -1.09 8.91
CA ILE A 157 -21.37 -0.79 7.48
C ILE A 157 -21.87 0.64 7.30
N GLU A 158 -21.05 1.47 6.67
CA GLU A 158 -21.41 2.84 6.36
C GLU A 158 -21.03 3.18 4.92
N GLU A 159 -21.76 4.12 4.33
CA GLU A 159 -21.44 4.64 3.00
C GLU A 159 -20.79 6.02 3.15
N VAL A 160 -19.56 6.13 2.66
CA VAL A 160 -18.79 7.38 2.65
C VAL A 160 -18.33 7.64 1.22
N ASP A 161 -18.72 8.78 0.68
CA ASP A 161 -18.36 9.20 -0.70
C ASP A 161 -18.67 8.15 -1.78
N GLY A 162 -19.80 7.45 -1.64
CA GLY A 162 -20.23 6.40 -2.57
C GLY A 162 -19.47 5.08 -2.44
N LYS A 163 -18.71 4.92 -1.38
CA LYS A 163 -18.00 3.69 -1.04
C LYS A 163 -18.60 3.08 0.23
N LEU A 164 -18.74 1.76 0.27
CA LEU A 164 -19.12 1.06 1.48
C LEU A 164 -17.87 0.75 2.31
N ILE A 165 -17.91 1.16 3.55
CA ILE A 165 -16.85 0.91 4.52
C ILE A 165 -17.38 -0.06 5.56
N PHE A 166 -16.67 -1.17 5.74
CA PHE A 166 -16.97 -2.17 6.76
C PHE A 166 -16.01 -1.94 7.93
N ASN A 167 -16.53 -1.39 9.02
CA ASN A 167 -15.76 -1.13 10.21
C ASN A 167 -15.83 -2.33 11.15
N ALA A 168 -14.70 -2.97 11.40
CA ALA A 168 -14.58 -4.02 12.39
C ALA A 168 -14.34 -3.40 13.79
N ASN A 169 -15.43 -3.15 14.53
CA ASN A 169 -15.41 -2.32 15.73
C ASN A 169 -14.88 -3.06 16.98
N LYS A 170 -15.22 -4.33 17.13
CA LYS A 170 -14.74 -5.17 18.26
C LYS A 170 -14.58 -6.63 17.83
N LEU A 171 -13.88 -7.40 18.64
CA LEU A 171 -13.77 -8.86 18.46
C LEU A 171 -15.13 -9.52 18.53
N GLY A 172 -15.36 -10.50 17.66
CA GLY A 172 -16.60 -11.26 17.60
C GLY A 172 -16.97 -11.68 16.18
N GLU A 173 -18.16 -12.20 16.04
CA GLU A 173 -18.74 -12.63 14.78
C GLU A 173 -19.99 -11.78 14.45
N ALA A 174 -20.16 -11.47 13.18
CA ALA A 174 -21.38 -10.89 12.66
C ALA A 174 -21.76 -11.55 11.34
N ASP A 175 -23.04 -11.79 11.14
CA ASP A 175 -23.56 -12.21 9.85
C ASP A 175 -23.88 -10.96 9.01
N ILE A 176 -23.35 -10.90 7.79
CA ILE A 176 -23.64 -9.83 6.84
C ILE A 176 -24.61 -10.38 5.81
N THR A 177 -25.82 -9.86 5.81
CA THR A 177 -26.83 -10.19 4.80
C THR A 177 -26.72 -9.21 3.65
N ILE A 178 -26.51 -9.74 2.46
CA ILE A 178 -26.42 -9.00 1.21
C ILE A 178 -27.69 -9.26 0.43
N THR A 179 -28.41 -8.21 0.09
CA THR A 179 -29.64 -8.31 -0.69
C THR A 179 -29.49 -7.57 -2.00
N VAL A 180 -29.72 -8.26 -3.10
CA VAL A 180 -29.76 -7.70 -4.44
C VAL A 180 -31.20 -7.71 -4.95
N THR A 181 -31.65 -6.55 -5.40
CA THR A 181 -32.92 -6.42 -6.11
C THR A 181 -32.65 -5.97 -7.54
N TYR A 182 -33.15 -6.73 -8.49
CA TYR A 182 -33.04 -6.43 -9.93
C TYR A 182 -34.40 -6.64 -10.60
N ASN A 183 -34.89 -5.61 -11.28
CA ASN A 183 -36.20 -5.64 -11.97
C ASN A 183 -37.37 -6.12 -11.09
N GLY A 184 -37.30 -5.83 -9.80
CA GLY A 184 -38.34 -6.22 -8.84
C GLY A 184 -38.19 -7.63 -8.25
N GLU A 185 -37.24 -8.41 -8.68
CA GLU A 185 -36.83 -9.65 -8.04
C GLU A 185 -35.75 -9.40 -6.99
N SER A 186 -35.88 -10.03 -5.83
CA SER A 186 -34.90 -9.90 -4.76
C SER A 186 -34.35 -11.24 -4.36
N VAL A 187 -33.03 -11.31 -4.20
CA VAL A 187 -32.31 -12.46 -3.65
C VAL A 187 -31.36 -11.99 -2.56
N SER A 188 -31.11 -12.85 -1.59
CA SER A 188 -30.21 -12.52 -0.48
C SER A 188 -29.28 -13.67 -0.17
N GLU A 189 -28.07 -13.35 0.24
CA GLU A 189 -27.10 -14.28 0.80
C GLU A 189 -26.54 -13.73 2.08
N THR A 190 -26.26 -14.63 3.02
CA THR A 190 -25.65 -14.25 4.30
C THR A 190 -24.30 -14.88 4.43
N ILE A 191 -23.30 -14.04 4.65
CA ILE A 191 -21.93 -14.44 4.90
C ILE A 191 -21.58 -14.17 6.36
N LYS A 192 -20.77 -15.05 6.96
CA LYS A 192 -20.23 -14.86 8.29
C LYS A 192 -18.92 -14.11 8.21
N VAL A 193 -18.81 -13.01 8.94
CA VAL A 193 -17.58 -12.24 9.11
C VAL A 193 -17.12 -12.38 10.55
N ILE A 194 -15.85 -12.77 10.72
CA ILE A 194 -15.24 -12.98 12.02
C ILE A 194 -14.12 -11.95 12.17
N ARG A 195 -14.19 -11.12 13.21
CA ARG A 195 -13.05 -10.36 13.68
C ARG A 195 -12.41 -11.11 14.83
N ASP A 196 -11.30 -11.80 14.53
CA ASP A 196 -10.43 -12.37 15.55
C ASP A 196 -9.56 -11.29 16.19
N GLY A 197 -8.94 -11.61 17.30
CA GLY A 197 -7.89 -10.78 17.88
C GLY A 197 -6.70 -10.67 16.91
N GLU A 198 -5.92 -9.61 17.09
CA GLU A 198 -4.64 -9.53 16.41
C GLU A 198 -3.82 -10.77 16.73
N PRO A 199 -3.20 -11.43 15.74
CA PRO A 199 -2.28 -12.51 16.03
C PRO A 199 -1.15 -11.97 16.91
N THR A 200 -0.76 -12.74 17.91
CA THR A 200 0.37 -12.42 18.76
C THR A 200 1.56 -13.29 18.35
N PHE A 201 2.72 -12.68 18.27
CA PHE A 201 3.96 -13.36 17.93
C PHE A 201 4.92 -13.28 19.12
N ASP A 202 5.75 -14.31 19.27
CA ASP A 202 6.88 -14.27 20.19
C ASP A 202 8.01 -13.46 19.53
N SER A 203 7.83 -12.13 19.58
CA SER A 203 8.69 -11.15 18.94
C SER A 203 9.43 -10.33 19.98
N LEU A 204 10.64 -9.93 19.62
CA LEU A 204 11.46 -9.01 20.39
C LEU A 204 11.00 -7.56 20.16
N THR A 205 11.19 -6.71 21.16
CA THR A 205 11.21 -5.26 20.98
C THR A 205 12.44 -4.86 20.16
N VAL A 206 12.42 -3.65 19.59
CA VAL A 206 13.59 -3.12 18.87
C VAL A 206 14.84 -3.09 19.77
N LYS A 207 14.70 -2.75 21.05
CA LYS A 207 15.82 -2.76 22.01
C LYS A 207 16.40 -4.15 22.24
N GLU A 208 15.56 -5.17 22.42
CA GLU A 208 16.00 -6.55 22.59
C GLU A 208 16.68 -7.07 21.33
N ALA A 209 16.14 -6.72 20.13
CA ALA A 209 16.75 -7.03 18.86
C ALA A 209 18.16 -6.38 18.72
N ILE A 210 18.33 -5.15 19.19
CA ILE A 210 19.62 -4.47 19.21
C ILE A 210 20.62 -5.18 20.14
N ASP A 211 20.15 -5.63 21.30
CA ASP A 211 20.96 -6.28 22.32
C ASP A 211 21.31 -7.72 22.01
N SER A 212 20.64 -8.33 21.03
CA SER A 212 20.95 -9.68 20.58
C SER A 212 22.35 -9.79 19.95
N LYS A 213 22.89 -11.00 19.85
CA LYS A 213 24.22 -11.21 19.28
C LYS A 213 24.22 -11.02 17.77
N VAL A 214 25.31 -10.47 17.25
CA VAL A 214 25.56 -10.45 15.81
C VAL A 214 25.55 -11.86 15.25
N GLY A 215 24.72 -12.10 14.27
CA GLY A 215 24.53 -13.39 13.63
C GLY A 215 23.31 -14.19 14.11
N ASP A 216 22.68 -13.78 15.21
CA ASP A 216 21.44 -14.43 15.67
C ASP A 216 20.31 -14.19 14.68
N THR A 217 19.48 -15.20 14.46
CA THR A 217 18.20 -15.09 13.80
C THR A 217 17.17 -14.68 14.85
N ILE A 218 16.50 -13.57 14.62
CA ILE A 218 15.56 -12.96 15.56
C ILE A 218 14.25 -12.65 14.88
N THR A 219 13.17 -12.70 15.64
CA THR A 219 11.86 -12.17 15.24
C THR A 219 11.64 -10.87 16.01
N VAL A 220 11.31 -9.81 15.31
CA VAL A 220 11.13 -8.47 15.91
C VAL A 220 9.87 -7.83 15.36
N GLU A 221 9.20 -7.08 16.23
CA GLU A 221 8.02 -6.30 15.90
C GLU A 221 8.32 -4.80 16.01
N GLY A 222 7.71 -4.01 15.13
CA GLY A 222 7.83 -2.56 15.16
C GLY A 222 7.04 -1.90 14.04
N ILE A 223 7.11 -0.58 13.99
CA ILE A 223 6.45 0.25 12.99
C ILE A 223 7.45 0.62 11.90
N VAL A 224 7.02 0.46 10.65
CA VAL A 224 7.81 0.83 9.48
C VAL A 224 7.96 2.34 9.42
N GLY A 225 9.17 2.80 9.67
CA GLY A 225 9.55 4.20 9.57
C GLY A 225 9.95 4.62 8.15
N PRO A 226 10.63 5.77 8.02
CA PRO A 226 11.08 6.25 6.73
C PRO A 226 12.17 5.37 6.12
N GLY A 227 12.26 5.43 4.80
CA GLY A 227 13.37 4.85 4.06
C GLY A 227 14.71 5.45 4.46
N ILE A 228 15.75 4.63 4.47
CA ILE A 228 17.12 5.11 4.72
C ILE A 228 17.64 5.75 3.45
N PRO A 229 18.02 7.04 3.49
CA PRO A 229 18.51 7.74 2.30
C PRO A 229 19.66 6.98 1.61
N ASN A 230 19.68 6.98 0.29
CA ASN A 230 20.63 6.23 -0.56
C ASN A 230 20.52 4.70 -0.51
N GLN A 231 19.50 4.15 0.14
CA GLN A 231 19.31 2.71 0.22
C GLN A 231 17.90 2.36 -0.20
N LYS A 232 17.75 1.93 -1.44
CA LYS A 232 16.44 1.66 -2.05
C LYS A 232 15.65 0.52 -1.39
N THR A 233 16.31 -0.34 -0.64
CA THR A 233 15.70 -1.52 -0.02
C THR A 233 15.82 -1.51 1.49
N ALA A 234 16.01 -0.34 2.11
CA ALA A 234 16.18 -0.22 3.55
C ALA A 234 15.28 0.85 4.15
N PHE A 235 14.75 0.55 5.32
CA PHE A 235 13.95 1.45 6.13
C PHE A 235 14.31 1.32 7.60
N TYR A 236 13.80 2.24 8.42
CA TYR A 236 13.87 2.13 9.87
C TYR A 236 12.65 1.39 10.41
N LEU A 237 12.89 0.40 11.27
CA LEU A 237 11.88 -0.19 12.13
C LEU A 237 11.97 0.47 13.49
N ILE A 238 10.84 0.96 13.99
CA ILE A 238 10.76 1.82 15.18
C ILE A 238 9.73 1.26 16.13
N ASP A 239 10.04 1.26 17.40
CA ASP A 239 9.09 1.12 18.49
C ASP A 239 9.42 2.14 19.61
N GLU A 240 8.72 2.05 20.71
CA GLU A 240 8.96 2.91 21.87
C GLU A 240 10.35 2.72 22.52
N THR A 241 11.04 1.63 22.21
CA THR A 241 12.34 1.28 22.80
C THR A 241 13.52 1.71 21.95
N GLY A 242 13.32 2.05 20.68
CA GLY A 242 14.39 2.53 19.83
C GLY A 242 14.13 2.41 18.32
N VAL A 243 15.21 2.40 17.57
CA VAL A 243 15.20 2.33 16.10
C VAL A 243 16.28 1.38 15.60
N ILE A 244 15.95 0.55 14.62
CA ILE A 244 16.89 -0.36 13.96
C ILE A 244 16.72 -0.30 12.44
N ALA A 245 17.83 -0.40 11.71
CA ALA A 245 17.79 -0.46 10.25
C ALA A 245 17.38 -1.87 9.79
N VAL A 246 16.43 -1.93 8.87
CA VAL A 246 16.00 -3.16 8.19
C VAL A 246 16.42 -3.09 6.75
N ARG A 247 17.01 -4.16 6.21
CA ARG A 247 17.46 -4.26 4.83
C ARG A 247 16.81 -5.44 4.16
N LEU A 248 15.93 -5.16 3.24
CA LEU A 248 15.30 -6.17 2.40
C LEU A 248 16.21 -6.56 1.24
N THR A 249 16.13 -7.80 0.81
CA THR A 249 16.95 -8.32 -0.27
C THR A 249 16.36 -8.07 -1.65
N THR A 250 15.04 -7.94 -1.74
CA THR A 250 14.32 -7.82 -3.02
C THR A 250 13.29 -6.69 -3.03
N ALA A 251 12.96 -6.21 -4.24
CA ALA A 251 11.88 -5.25 -4.44
C ALA A 251 10.48 -5.85 -4.15
N ASP A 252 10.32 -7.16 -4.31
CA ASP A 252 9.05 -7.85 -4.05
C ASP A 252 8.72 -7.87 -2.56
N GLU A 253 9.72 -7.90 -1.69
CA GLU A 253 9.52 -7.77 -0.24
C GLU A 253 9.12 -6.35 0.15
N LEU A 254 9.70 -5.35 -0.50
CA LEU A 254 9.34 -3.94 -0.30
C LEU A 254 7.87 -3.65 -0.66
N ALA A 255 7.37 -4.29 -1.71
CA ALA A 255 5.98 -4.08 -2.16
C ALA A 255 4.94 -4.54 -1.13
N LYS A 256 5.36 -5.35 -0.15
CA LYS A 256 4.46 -5.90 0.88
C LYS A 256 4.33 -5.01 2.11
N VAL A 257 5.16 -4.00 2.27
CA VAL A 257 5.17 -3.13 3.45
C VAL A 257 5.04 -1.66 3.05
N ALA A 258 4.35 -0.88 3.87
CA ALA A 258 4.26 0.56 3.72
C ALA A 258 4.69 1.25 5.00
N GLN A 259 5.16 2.49 4.88
CA GLN A 259 5.46 3.33 6.03
C GLN A 259 4.21 3.48 6.90
N GLY A 260 4.36 3.40 8.22
CA GLY A 260 3.26 3.40 9.18
C GLY A 260 2.71 2.01 9.50
N ASN A 261 2.93 0.99 8.67
CA ASN A 261 2.51 -0.35 9.02
C ASN A 261 3.25 -0.87 10.26
N ARG A 262 2.55 -1.56 11.16
CA ARG A 262 3.15 -2.38 12.21
C ARG A 262 3.42 -3.75 11.62
N ILE A 263 4.66 -4.20 11.68
CA ILE A 263 5.08 -5.46 11.07
C ILE A 263 5.82 -6.35 12.04
N VAL A 264 5.74 -7.65 11.82
CA VAL A 264 6.59 -8.67 12.44
C VAL A 264 7.49 -9.25 11.34
N ILE A 265 8.78 -9.19 11.57
CA ILE A 265 9.79 -9.71 10.64
C ILE A 265 10.72 -10.69 11.36
N THR A 266 11.15 -11.71 10.63
CA THR A 266 12.28 -12.56 11.06
C THR A 266 13.48 -12.23 10.18
N GLY A 267 14.65 -12.12 10.79
CA GLY A 267 15.86 -11.82 10.06
C GLY A 267 17.10 -12.02 10.90
N LYS A 268 18.24 -11.77 10.29
CA LYS A 268 19.54 -11.93 10.93
C LYS A 268 20.05 -10.61 11.47
N ARG A 269 20.38 -10.59 12.77
CA ARG A 269 20.99 -9.41 13.39
C ARG A 269 22.40 -9.19 12.84
N GLU A 270 22.67 -8.03 12.27
CA GLU A 270 23.96 -7.66 11.69
C GLU A 270 24.52 -6.36 12.29
N GLN A 271 25.85 -6.23 12.28
CA GLN A 271 26.57 -5.01 12.61
C GLN A 271 27.37 -4.58 11.37
N TYR A 272 26.79 -3.69 10.59
CA TYR A 272 27.36 -3.28 9.30
C TYR A 272 28.59 -2.40 9.49
N LYS A 273 29.69 -2.80 8.87
CA LYS A 273 30.97 -2.05 8.90
C LYS A 273 31.50 -1.69 10.29
N SER A 274 31.33 -2.59 11.26
CA SER A 274 31.91 -2.42 12.57
C SER A 274 33.43 -2.61 12.60
N SER A 275 34.10 -1.97 13.58
CA SER A 275 35.50 -2.19 13.93
C SER A 275 35.68 -1.93 15.44
N ASP A 276 36.87 -2.19 15.97
CA ASP A 276 37.16 -1.94 17.42
C ASP A 276 36.96 -0.48 17.83
N THR A 277 37.09 0.44 16.88
CA THR A 277 36.96 1.88 17.11
C THR A 277 35.69 2.50 16.57
N TYR A 278 34.89 1.71 15.87
CA TYR A 278 33.61 2.14 15.28
C TYR A 278 32.62 0.99 15.32
N PRO A 279 31.54 1.11 16.13
CA PRO A 279 30.57 0.05 16.28
C PRO A 279 29.74 -0.23 15.03
N GLY A 280 29.72 0.70 14.06
CA GLY A 280 28.97 0.56 12.83
C GLY A 280 27.47 0.76 12.98
N GLN A 281 26.72 0.37 11.95
CA GLN A 281 25.26 0.45 11.95
C GLN A 281 24.64 -0.89 12.32
N THR A 282 23.82 -0.88 13.36
CA THR A 282 23.01 -2.04 13.75
C THR A 282 21.88 -2.24 12.76
N SER A 283 21.70 -3.45 12.26
CA SER A 283 20.67 -3.75 11.24
C SER A 283 20.15 -5.18 11.33
N ILE A 284 19.03 -5.41 10.70
CA ILE A 284 18.45 -6.72 10.41
C ILE A 284 18.55 -6.94 8.91
N VAL A 285 19.08 -8.09 8.51
CA VAL A 285 19.26 -8.51 7.12
C VAL A 285 18.65 -9.89 6.89
N ASP A 286 18.60 -10.35 5.66
CA ASP A 286 18.01 -11.65 5.30
C ASP A 286 16.57 -11.77 5.85
N VAL A 287 15.78 -10.74 5.60
CA VAL A 287 14.49 -10.50 6.24
C VAL A 287 13.38 -11.28 5.55
N GLU A 288 12.55 -11.92 6.36
CA GLU A 288 11.27 -12.50 5.97
C GLU A 288 10.13 -11.77 6.71
N LEU A 289 9.10 -11.33 5.97
CA LEU A 289 7.90 -10.74 6.54
C LEU A 289 7.01 -11.85 7.11
N VAL A 290 6.89 -11.91 8.44
CA VAL A 290 6.04 -12.87 9.14
C VAL A 290 4.59 -12.40 9.13
N HIS A 291 4.36 -11.11 9.45
CA HIS A 291 3.03 -10.52 9.46
C HIS A 291 3.07 -9.01 9.18
N ASN A 292 2.01 -8.51 8.58
CA ASN A 292 1.80 -7.08 8.38
C ASN A 292 0.42 -6.69 8.92
N TYR A 293 0.41 -5.87 9.96
CA TYR A 293 -0.79 -5.19 10.44
C TYR A 293 -0.94 -3.93 9.58
N TYR A 294 -1.75 -4.02 8.56
CA TYR A 294 -1.95 -2.91 7.62
C TYR A 294 -2.54 -1.68 8.31
N GLY A 295 -2.33 -0.52 7.72
CA GLY A 295 -2.81 0.76 8.23
C GLY A 295 -1.72 1.58 8.93
N GLU A 296 -2.11 2.75 9.43
CA GLU A 296 -1.21 3.65 10.14
C GLU A 296 -1.22 3.33 11.63
N HIS A 297 -0.06 3.04 12.17
CA HIS A 297 0.19 2.79 13.57
C HIS A 297 1.17 3.84 14.12
N GLU A 298 1.00 4.19 15.38
CA GLU A 298 1.87 5.13 16.07
C GLU A 298 2.68 4.42 17.17
N TYR A 299 3.90 4.88 17.39
CA TYR A 299 4.74 4.47 18.50
C TYR A 299 4.78 5.57 19.57
N SER A 300 4.92 5.15 20.83
CA SER A 300 5.12 6.09 21.93
C SER A 300 6.52 6.69 21.88
N THR A 301 6.61 8.00 22.09
CA THR A 301 7.89 8.72 22.17
C THR A 301 8.36 8.95 23.62
N ALA A 302 7.64 8.41 24.60
CA ALA A 302 7.87 8.69 26.02
C ALA A 302 9.27 8.27 26.52
N THR A 303 9.91 7.31 25.87
CA THR A 303 11.24 6.82 26.21
C THR A 303 12.36 7.42 25.34
N PHE A 304 12.01 8.23 24.34
CA PHE A 304 12.99 8.85 23.48
C PHE A 304 13.79 9.91 24.25
N GLN A 305 15.07 9.98 23.96
CA GLN A 305 15.99 10.84 24.70
C GLN A 305 15.82 12.31 24.26
N GLU A 306 15.35 13.16 25.13
CA GLU A 306 15.48 14.61 24.92
C GLU A 306 16.95 15.02 24.98
N SER A 307 17.41 15.79 24.01
CA SER A 307 18.79 16.24 23.87
C SER A 307 18.85 17.62 23.24
N THR A 308 19.96 18.31 23.45
CA THR A 308 20.27 19.50 22.68
C THR A 308 20.98 19.13 21.37
N LEU A 309 20.85 19.95 20.35
CA LEU A 309 21.55 19.74 19.08
C LEU A 309 23.10 19.75 19.28
N ALA A 310 23.60 20.51 20.28
CA ALA A 310 25.01 20.56 20.60
C ALA A 310 25.53 19.24 21.19
N GLU A 311 24.78 18.64 22.11
CA GLU A 311 25.09 17.32 22.66
C GLU A 311 25.06 16.26 21.56
N LEU A 312 24.05 16.29 20.70
CA LEU A 312 23.92 15.34 19.61
C LEU A 312 25.06 15.47 18.56
N ALA A 313 25.48 16.70 18.25
CA ALA A 313 26.61 16.98 17.37
C ALA A 313 27.96 16.55 17.94
N ALA A 314 28.08 16.48 19.28
CA ALA A 314 29.29 16.07 20.00
C ALA A 314 29.40 14.55 20.21
N VAL A 315 28.39 13.77 19.87
CA VAL A 315 28.41 12.29 20.03
C VAL A 315 29.56 11.69 19.22
N SER A 316 30.40 10.93 19.92
CA SER A 316 31.53 10.23 19.27
C SER A 316 31.03 9.07 18.41
N VAL A 317 31.61 8.87 17.23
CA VAL A 317 31.33 7.71 16.38
C VAL A 317 31.73 6.36 17.03
N SER A 318 32.55 6.39 18.09
CA SER A 318 32.88 5.21 18.87
C SER A 318 31.75 4.78 19.82
N GLU A 319 30.78 5.66 20.07
CA GLU A 319 29.58 5.32 20.82
C GLU A 319 28.53 4.75 19.87
N ASN A 320 27.91 3.63 20.24
CA ASN A 320 26.83 3.08 19.42
C ASN A 320 25.51 3.79 19.72
N LYS A 321 25.28 4.91 19.03
CA LYS A 321 24.07 5.74 19.16
C LYS A 321 23.11 5.62 17.97
N THR A 322 23.38 4.72 17.01
CA THR A 322 22.58 4.56 15.80
C THR A 322 21.23 3.87 16.04
N THR A 323 21.01 3.42 17.24
CA THR A 323 19.81 2.67 17.67
C THR A 323 18.91 3.49 18.60
N GLN A 324 19.29 4.73 18.90
CA GLN A 324 18.54 5.64 19.75
C GLN A 324 17.80 6.69 18.92
N VAL A 325 16.61 7.07 19.39
CA VAL A 325 15.88 8.24 18.87
C VAL A 325 16.05 9.40 19.83
N PHE A 326 16.41 10.54 19.28
CA PHE A 326 16.60 11.79 20.02
C PHE A 326 15.50 12.78 19.67
N ILE A 327 15.01 13.47 20.67
CA ILE A 327 14.12 14.61 20.51
C ILE A 327 14.95 15.88 20.64
N ILE A 328 14.97 16.69 19.60
CA ILE A 328 15.73 17.95 19.54
C ILE A 328 14.88 19.09 18.99
N GLU A 329 15.36 20.31 19.17
CA GLU A 329 14.84 21.50 18.51
C GLU A 329 15.88 22.05 17.52
N ALA A 330 15.47 22.19 16.27
CA ALA A 330 16.33 22.69 15.20
C ALA A 330 15.54 23.33 14.04
N SER A 331 16.23 24.16 13.28
CA SER A 331 15.79 24.60 11.94
C SER A 331 16.52 23.83 10.87
N ILE A 332 15.98 23.80 9.65
CA ILE A 332 16.64 23.15 8.50
C ILE A 332 17.10 24.20 7.50
N THR A 333 18.25 23.91 6.87
CA THR A 333 18.77 24.63 5.73
C THR A 333 19.24 23.67 4.67
N ILE A 334 18.85 23.91 3.40
CA ILE A 334 19.36 23.20 2.25
C ILE A 334 20.26 24.14 1.44
N SER A 335 21.49 23.69 1.14
CA SER A 335 22.44 24.40 0.30
C SER A 335 23.07 23.42 -0.70
N GLY A 336 22.74 23.55 -1.97
CA GLY A 336 23.18 22.64 -3.02
C GLY A 336 22.76 21.19 -2.72
N TYR A 337 23.73 20.32 -2.53
CA TYR A 337 23.51 18.88 -2.26
C TYR A 337 23.50 18.56 -0.76
N THR A 338 23.59 19.56 0.12
CA THR A 338 23.70 19.36 1.56
C THR A 338 22.47 19.88 2.28
N ALA A 339 21.90 19.04 3.15
CA ALA A 339 20.89 19.44 4.11
C ALA A 339 21.47 19.42 5.51
N VAL A 340 21.20 20.45 6.29
CA VAL A 340 21.75 20.65 7.64
C VAL A 340 20.64 21.08 8.59
N ILE A 341 20.56 20.46 9.75
CA ILE A 341 19.77 20.97 10.88
C ILE A 341 20.66 21.80 11.80
N SER A 342 20.16 22.93 12.27
CA SER A 342 20.92 23.87 13.10
C SER A 342 20.03 24.62 14.09
N ASN A 343 20.64 25.11 15.18
CA ASN A 343 20.00 26.00 16.14
C ASN A 343 20.80 27.29 16.39
N GLY A 344 21.72 27.65 15.48
CA GLY A 344 22.59 28.81 15.55
C GLY A 344 23.87 28.58 16.35
N SER A 345 23.93 27.63 17.30
CA SER A 345 25.12 27.30 18.11
C SER A 345 25.74 25.95 17.69
N ALA A 346 24.97 25.04 17.14
CA ALA A 346 25.41 23.75 16.68
C ALA A 346 24.71 23.38 15.36
N SER A 347 25.30 22.43 14.64
CA SER A 347 24.70 21.89 13.41
C SER A 347 25.09 20.45 13.17
N ILE A 348 24.19 19.70 12.53
CA ILE A 348 24.42 18.33 12.07
C ILE A 348 23.99 18.20 10.63
N THR A 349 24.85 17.62 9.81
CA THR A 349 24.51 17.28 8.44
C THR A 349 23.54 16.13 8.40
N LEU A 350 22.50 16.24 7.58
CA LEU A 350 21.57 15.15 7.36
C LEU A 350 22.16 14.11 6.41
N TYR A 351 21.84 12.84 6.68
CA TYR A 351 22.20 11.75 5.78
C TYR A 351 21.25 11.78 4.57
N THR A 352 21.78 11.96 3.39
CA THR A 352 20.98 12.07 2.18
C THR A 352 21.77 11.69 0.94
N GLY A 353 21.09 11.18 -0.09
CA GLY A 353 21.60 11.04 -1.46
C GLY A 353 21.39 12.29 -2.30
N SER A 354 20.38 13.06 -1.93
CA SER A 354 20.05 14.35 -2.54
C SER A 354 19.41 15.23 -1.47
N ALA A 355 19.77 16.50 -1.44
CA ALA A 355 19.14 17.44 -0.51
C ALA A 355 17.61 17.56 -0.70
N SER A 356 17.11 17.31 -1.92
CA SER A 356 15.68 17.29 -2.23
C SER A 356 14.88 16.26 -1.43
N GLN A 357 15.53 15.21 -0.91
CA GLN A 357 14.88 14.25 -0.01
C GLN A 357 14.38 14.87 1.30
N TYR A 358 14.85 16.07 1.64
CA TYR A 358 14.39 16.82 2.80
C TYR A 358 13.56 18.07 2.45
N GLN A 359 13.07 18.18 1.21
CA GLN A 359 12.19 19.30 0.83
C GLN A 359 10.93 19.35 1.68
N TRP A 360 10.33 18.19 1.98
CA TRP A 360 9.19 18.06 2.88
C TRP A 360 9.44 18.72 4.25
N LEU A 361 10.67 18.58 4.77
CA LEU A 361 11.05 19.16 6.07
C LEU A 361 11.21 20.68 5.98
N VAL A 362 11.76 21.18 4.86
CA VAL A 362 11.84 22.63 4.60
C VAL A 362 10.46 23.25 4.53
N ASP A 363 9.55 22.59 3.83
CA ASP A 363 8.17 23.03 3.66
C ASP A 363 7.42 23.00 4.99
N ALA A 364 7.56 21.94 5.78
CA ALA A 364 6.98 21.84 7.11
C ALA A 364 7.54 22.91 8.08
N ALA A 365 8.86 23.14 8.04
CA ALA A 365 9.51 24.10 8.93
C ALA A 365 9.16 25.55 8.57
N ALA A 366 8.93 25.86 7.30
CA ALA A 366 8.67 27.23 6.81
C ALA A 366 9.66 28.27 7.41
N GLY A 367 10.91 27.89 7.57
CA GLY A 367 11.98 28.70 8.16
C GLY A 367 12.00 28.79 9.69
N LYS A 368 11.13 28.06 10.37
CA LYS A 368 11.05 28.02 11.83
C LYS A 368 11.92 26.91 12.45
N THR A 369 12.15 27.03 13.75
CA THR A 369 12.67 25.94 14.58
C THR A 369 11.52 25.02 14.97
N LEU A 370 11.71 23.72 14.75
CA LEU A 370 10.73 22.68 15.07
C LEU A 370 11.32 21.65 16.04
N LYS A 371 10.46 21.05 16.83
CA LYS A 371 10.78 19.84 17.58
C LYS A 371 10.86 18.67 16.58
N MET A 372 11.93 17.86 16.66
CA MET A 372 12.22 16.80 15.68
C MET A 372 12.59 15.50 16.38
N GLU A 373 12.13 14.38 15.83
CA GLU A 373 12.62 13.04 16.14
C GLU A 373 13.78 12.71 15.18
N VAL A 374 14.93 12.37 15.73
CA VAL A 374 16.16 12.19 14.97
C VAL A 374 16.85 10.89 15.36
N ALA A 375 17.20 10.08 14.37
CA ALA A 375 18.13 8.97 14.51
C ALA A 375 19.52 9.35 13.98
N LEU A 376 20.57 8.87 14.62
CA LEU A 376 21.93 9.02 14.12
C LEU A 376 22.27 7.90 13.16
N CYS A 377 22.98 8.21 12.10
CA CYS A 377 23.50 7.23 11.17
C CYS A 377 24.91 7.57 10.73
N ASN A 378 25.74 6.57 10.55
CA ASN A 378 27.08 6.73 9.99
C ASN A 378 27.52 5.43 9.33
N TRP A 379 27.79 5.50 8.05
CA TRP A 379 28.27 4.38 7.23
C TRP A 379 29.79 4.41 7.07
N ASN A 380 30.45 5.41 7.66
CA ASN A 380 31.88 5.62 7.48
C ASN A 380 32.51 6.11 8.79
N ALA A 381 33.33 5.29 9.40
CA ALA A 381 34.05 5.57 10.63
C ALA A 381 34.92 6.86 10.62
N LYS A 382 35.18 7.44 9.46
CA LYS A 382 36.01 8.66 9.34
C LYS A 382 35.22 9.96 9.49
N ASN A 383 33.91 9.91 9.44
CA ASN A 383 33.07 11.10 9.50
C ASN A 383 32.30 11.13 10.83
N PRO A 384 31.94 12.32 11.34
CA PRO A 384 31.00 12.42 12.44
C PRO A 384 29.64 11.81 12.05
N TYR A 385 28.81 11.54 13.04
CA TYR A 385 27.45 11.12 12.79
C TYR A 385 26.72 12.13 11.90
N LYS A 386 25.90 11.59 11.01
CA LYS A 386 24.86 12.33 10.31
C LYS A 386 23.52 12.01 10.96
N ALA A 387 22.56 12.89 10.79
CA ALA A 387 21.22 12.69 11.29
C ALA A 387 20.25 12.25 10.19
N CYS A 388 19.30 11.43 10.57
CA CYS A 388 18.10 11.14 9.78
C CYS A 388 16.90 11.64 10.59
N VAL A 389 16.16 12.62 10.07
CA VAL A 389 14.95 13.12 10.71
C VAL A 389 13.83 12.13 10.45
N LEU A 390 13.23 11.57 11.50
CA LEU A 390 12.14 10.60 11.42
C LEU A 390 10.79 11.31 11.34
N ALA A 391 10.59 12.32 12.15
CA ALA A 391 9.38 13.14 12.20
C ALA A 391 9.68 14.54 12.75
N VAL A 392 8.74 15.46 12.51
CA VAL A 392 8.73 16.79 13.11
C VAL A 392 7.37 17.11 13.71
N TYR A 393 7.35 18.03 14.67
CA TYR A 393 6.13 18.53 15.29
C TYR A 393 5.93 19.99 14.87
N LEU A 394 4.79 20.29 14.26
CA LEU A 394 4.38 21.64 13.95
C LEU A 394 3.97 22.41 15.22
N GLU A 395 3.80 23.72 15.10
CA GLU A 395 3.43 24.57 16.25
C GLU A 395 2.09 24.21 16.90
N ASP A 396 1.18 23.63 16.13
CA ASP A 396 -0.13 23.14 16.59
C ASP A 396 -0.05 21.74 17.24
N GLY A 397 1.14 21.15 17.29
CA GLY A 397 1.37 19.80 17.82
C GLY A 397 1.21 18.69 16.79
N THR A 398 0.82 18.99 15.55
CA THR A 398 0.68 18.01 14.48
C THR A 398 2.03 17.35 14.19
N LYS A 399 2.07 16.01 14.23
CA LYS A 399 3.25 15.22 13.84
C LYS A 399 3.27 15.03 12.33
N VAL A 400 4.36 15.44 11.70
CA VAL A 400 4.64 15.20 10.28
C VAL A 400 5.77 14.19 10.18
N ILE A 401 5.48 13.00 9.67
CA ILE A 401 6.48 11.94 9.47
C ILE A 401 7.31 12.20 8.22
N ASN A 402 8.54 11.72 8.24
CA ASN A 402 9.44 11.82 7.09
C ASN A 402 8.85 11.09 5.88
N GLN A 403 8.65 11.81 4.78
CA GLN A 403 8.04 11.32 3.55
C GLN A 403 9.01 10.60 2.60
N ASN A 404 10.25 10.35 3.02
CA ASN A 404 11.20 9.58 2.24
C ASN A 404 10.71 8.13 2.12
N ASN A 405 10.03 7.87 1.02
CA ASN A 405 9.53 6.55 0.72
C ASN A 405 10.68 5.68 0.18
N PHE A 406 10.88 4.51 0.78
CA PHE A 406 11.85 3.52 0.33
C PHE A 406 11.38 2.75 -0.93
N GLN A 407 10.15 2.97 -1.37
CA GLN A 407 9.55 2.33 -2.56
C GLN A 407 9.82 3.10 -3.87
N GLN A 408 10.60 4.18 -3.85
CA GLN A 408 10.94 4.96 -5.05
C GLN A 408 12.28 4.58 -5.68
#